data_346924dc315766432e0d2b0358425e0d
#
_entry.id   346924dc315766432e0d2b0358425e0d
#
_cell.length_a   1.000
_cell.length_b   1.000
_cell.length_c   1.000
_cell.angle_alpha   90.00
_cell.angle_beta   90.00
_cell.angle_gamma   90.00
#
_symmetry.space_group_name_H-M   'P 1'
#
loop_
_entity.id
_entity.type
_entity.pdbx_description
1 polymer ?
#
loop_
_entity_poly.entity_id
_entity_poly.type
_entity_poly.pdbx_seq_one_letter_code
_entity_poly.pdbx_strand_id
1 'polypeptide(L)'
;LMGQTWSTFMDLASLPDSLDFIGNTDGAIFARQAQVRYTYGGWQFALENPETTVTPNTGGARIVTDDNSVPDVVVKYHHADSWGSLAVAVMARQLAIESGGMDDNTNGYAVSFSGKYNVSATDDIRFTINSGEGLGRYIGLNTSNDAVLDAAGKLDAIKVTGYALAYKHAWADKWRSSLIYSAQHIDNDAQLTGLAVTDNTSSYAVNLIY
;
A
#
# COMPACT_ATOMS: atom_id res chain seq x y z
N LEU A 1 9.01 1.04 -19.10
CA LEU A 1 9.53 -0.07 -18.32
C LEU A 1 8.62 -1.27 -18.51
N MET A 2 9.19 -2.46 -18.62
CA MET A 2 8.46 -3.74 -18.61
C MET A 2 9.27 -4.73 -17.75
N GLY A 3 8.65 -5.35 -16.77
CA GLY A 3 9.30 -6.30 -15.87
C GLY A 3 8.82 -6.17 -14.41
N GLN A 4 9.50 -6.87 -13.49
CA GLN A 4 9.16 -6.85 -12.07
C GLN A 4 9.89 -5.71 -11.34
N THR A 5 9.12 -4.83 -10.71
CA THR A 5 9.64 -3.71 -9.93
C THR A 5 8.63 -3.27 -8.86
N TRP A 6 8.95 -2.23 -8.11
CA TRP A 6 8.02 -1.61 -7.18
C TRP A 6 6.78 -1.09 -7.90
N SER A 7 5.62 -1.32 -7.31
CA SER A 7 4.34 -0.83 -7.82
C SER A 7 4.41 0.66 -8.13
N THR A 8 3.76 1.07 -9.20
CA THR A 8 3.61 2.48 -9.54
C THR A 8 2.78 3.23 -8.48
N PHE A 9 1.91 2.53 -7.76
CA PHE A 9 1.13 3.08 -6.66
C PHE A 9 2.00 3.44 -5.43
N MET A 10 3.16 2.81 -5.28
CA MET A 10 4.15 3.10 -4.24
C MET A 10 4.98 4.34 -4.58
N ASP A 11 5.18 5.24 -3.61
CA ASP A 11 6.11 6.36 -3.74
C ASP A 11 7.40 6.11 -2.95
N LEU A 12 8.48 5.81 -3.66
CA LEU A 12 9.79 5.54 -3.06
C LEU A 12 10.40 6.77 -2.38
N ALA A 13 10.04 7.99 -2.81
CA ALA A 13 10.57 9.22 -2.21
C ALA A 13 10.02 9.46 -0.80
N SER A 14 8.86 8.91 -0.48
CA SER A 14 8.22 9.02 0.84
C SER A 14 8.69 7.98 1.85
N LEU A 15 9.52 7.00 1.45
CA LEU A 15 10.05 5.99 2.37
C LEU A 15 11.02 6.63 3.38
N PRO A 16 10.90 6.29 4.67
CA PRO A 16 11.80 6.81 5.70
C PRO A 16 13.23 6.27 5.56
N ASP A 17 14.18 7.00 6.12
CA ASP A 17 15.56 6.54 6.30
C ASP A 17 15.59 5.64 7.57
N SER A 18 15.41 4.35 7.37
CA SER A 18 15.32 3.34 8.43
C SER A 18 16.47 2.33 8.36
N LEU A 19 16.79 1.68 9.49
CA LEU A 19 17.77 0.59 9.56
C LEU A 19 17.20 -0.73 9.04
N ASP A 20 15.89 -0.88 9.11
CA ASP A 20 15.17 -2.02 8.60
C ASP A 20 14.52 -1.69 7.26
N PHE A 21 14.87 -2.45 6.23
CA PHE A 21 14.33 -2.27 4.89
C PHE A 21 12.79 -2.41 4.83
N ILE A 22 12.25 -3.29 5.68
CA ILE A 22 10.80 -3.56 5.74
C ILE A 22 10.11 -2.64 6.76
N GLY A 23 10.86 -2.08 7.74
CA GLY A 23 10.34 -1.47 8.96
C GLY A 23 9.22 -0.44 8.75
N ASN A 24 8.35 -0.32 9.74
CA ASN A 24 7.27 0.67 9.86
C ASN A 24 6.38 0.84 8.62
N THR A 25 6.00 -0.27 7.99
CA THR A 25 5.21 -0.29 6.75
C THR A 25 3.71 -0.40 6.96
N ASP A 26 3.22 -0.41 8.20
CA ASP A 26 1.80 -0.63 8.51
C ASP A 26 0.86 0.18 7.61
N GLY A 27 1.10 1.48 7.48
CA GLY A 27 0.28 2.36 6.64
C GLY A 27 0.87 2.69 5.28
N ALA A 28 2.00 2.10 4.91
CA ALA A 28 2.69 2.38 3.66
C ALA A 28 2.34 1.34 2.57
N ILE A 29 2.30 1.81 1.33
CA ILE A 29 2.27 0.90 0.17
C ILE A 29 3.64 0.27 0.03
N PHE A 30 3.68 -1.07 0.02
CA PHE A 30 4.91 -1.83 -0.08
C PHE A 30 4.68 -3.10 -0.92
N ALA A 31 4.59 -2.93 -2.22
CA ALA A 31 4.31 -4.01 -3.16
C ALA A 31 5.30 -4.00 -4.32
N ARG A 32 5.75 -5.19 -4.71
CA ARG A 32 6.63 -5.41 -5.86
C ARG A 32 6.04 -6.49 -6.76
N GLN A 33 5.82 -6.16 -8.03
CA GLN A 33 5.14 -7.05 -8.96
C GLN A 33 5.53 -6.81 -10.41
N ALA A 34 5.14 -7.72 -11.30
CA ALA A 34 5.29 -7.56 -12.74
C ALA A 34 4.39 -6.43 -13.24
N GLN A 35 4.89 -5.60 -14.12
CA GLN A 35 4.14 -4.47 -14.69
C GLN A 35 4.68 -4.01 -16.04
N VAL A 36 3.81 -3.33 -16.78
CA VAL A 36 4.18 -2.46 -17.89
C VAL A 36 3.88 -1.03 -17.48
N ARG A 37 4.89 -0.15 -17.47
CA ARG A 37 4.76 1.24 -17.06
C ARG A 37 5.27 2.19 -18.13
N TYR A 38 4.44 3.17 -18.49
CA TYR A 38 4.79 4.31 -19.31
C TYR A 38 4.98 5.54 -18.45
N THR A 39 6.07 6.30 -18.66
CA THR A 39 6.38 7.52 -17.91
C THR A 39 6.58 8.65 -18.88
N TYR A 40 5.90 9.78 -18.63
CA TYR A 40 6.02 11.01 -19.40
C TYR A 40 5.94 12.23 -18.48
N GLY A 41 7.02 13.00 -18.40
CA GLY A 41 7.13 14.08 -17.42
C GLY A 41 6.96 13.54 -16.00
N GLY A 42 6.06 14.15 -15.20
CA GLY A 42 5.69 13.68 -13.87
C GLY A 42 4.66 12.56 -13.86
N TRP A 43 4.06 12.21 -15.00
CA TRP A 43 3.01 11.19 -15.10
C TRP A 43 3.58 9.79 -15.27
N GLN A 44 2.95 8.83 -14.63
CA GLN A 44 3.20 7.39 -14.77
C GLN A 44 1.88 6.66 -14.93
N PHE A 45 1.81 5.78 -15.92
CA PHE A 45 0.65 4.95 -16.23
C PHE A 45 1.13 3.50 -16.23
N ALA A 46 0.49 2.65 -15.45
CA ALA A 46 0.91 1.26 -15.33
C ALA A 46 -0.26 0.30 -15.43
N LEU A 47 0.03 -0.84 -16.02
CA LEU A 47 -0.75 -2.07 -15.92
C LEU A 47 0.08 -3.03 -15.09
N GLU A 48 -0.45 -3.46 -13.96
CA GLU A 48 0.26 -4.28 -12.97
C GLU A 48 -0.39 -5.65 -12.88
N ASN A 49 0.38 -6.65 -12.48
CA ASN A 49 -0.09 -8.02 -12.35
C ASN A 49 -1.25 -8.09 -11.33
N PRO A 50 -2.44 -8.53 -11.74
CA PRO A 50 -3.56 -8.67 -10.83
C PRO A 50 -3.41 -9.92 -9.97
N GLU A 51 -3.89 -9.85 -8.76
CA GLU A 51 -4.01 -10.95 -7.79
C GLU A 51 -5.00 -10.52 -6.72
N THR A 52 -5.82 -11.41 -6.22
CA THR A 52 -6.79 -11.11 -5.16
C THR A 52 -6.49 -11.94 -3.92
N THR A 53 -6.49 -11.28 -2.76
CA THR A 53 -6.41 -11.95 -1.47
C THR A 53 -7.75 -11.86 -0.76
N VAL A 54 -8.26 -13.01 -0.28
CA VAL A 54 -9.63 -13.14 0.21
C VAL A 54 -9.66 -13.77 1.60
N THR A 55 -10.46 -13.19 2.49
CA THR A 55 -10.85 -13.78 3.76
C THR A 55 -12.06 -14.69 3.52
N PRO A 56 -12.02 -15.99 3.87
CA PRO A 56 -13.21 -16.85 3.81
C PRO A 56 -14.33 -16.32 4.71
N ASN A 57 -15.58 -16.65 4.38
CA ASN A 57 -16.71 -16.35 5.25
C ASN A 57 -16.50 -16.89 6.67
N THR A 58 -16.73 -16.07 7.70
CA THR A 58 -16.46 -16.35 9.12
C THR A 58 -15.00 -16.55 9.49
N GLY A 59 -14.06 -16.16 8.62
CA GLY A 59 -12.62 -16.24 8.86
C GLY A 59 -11.99 -17.56 8.39
N GLY A 60 -10.70 -17.68 8.61
CA GLY A 60 -9.93 -18.85 8.19
C GLY A 60 -8.64 -18.49 7.47
N ALA A 61 -8.03 -19.49 6.81
CA ALA A 61 -6.81 -19.26 6.04
C ALA A 61 -7.10 -18.39 4.82
N ARG A 62 -6.20 -17.43 4.57
CA ARG A 62 -6.24 -16.57 3.37
C ARG A 62 -6.31 -17.39 2.10
N ILE A 63 -7.22 -17.03 1.21
CA ILE A 63 -7.26 -17.51 -0.17
C ILE A 63 -6.48 -16.50 -1.01
N VAL A 64 -5.62 -16.98 -1.89
CA VAL A 64 -4.91 -16.16 -2.89
C VAL A 64 -5.33 -16.69 -4.24
N THR A 65 -5.79 -15.80 -5.12
CA THR A 65 -6.30 -16.16 -6.45
C THR A 65 -5.76 -15.21 -7.51
N ASP A 66 -5.54 -15.71 -8.71
CA ASP A 66 -5.14 -15.01 -9.93
C ASP A 66 -6.25 -15.06 -11.02
N ASP A 67 -7.49 -15.24 -10.60
CA ASP A 67 -8.67 -15.37 -11.47
C ASP A 67 -9.10 -14.03 -12.11
N ASN A 68 -8.36 -12.97 -11.86
CA ASN A 68 -8.61 -11.63 -12.40
C ASN A 68 -8.44 -11.61 -13.93
N SER A 69 -9.44 -11.14 -14.66
CA SER A 69 -9.43 -11.06 -16.13
C SER A 69 -8.81 -9.77 -16.70
N VAL A 70 -8.57 -8.77 -15.83
CA VAL A 70 -7.98 -7.48 -16.20
C VAL A 70 -6.84 -7.12 -15.25
N PRO A 71 -5.79 -6.42 -15.75
CA PRO A 71 -4.69 -5.97 -14.88
C PRO A 71 -5.15 -4.87 -13.92
N ASP A 72 -4.41 -4.70 -12.83
CA ASP A 72 -4.54 -3.53 -11.96
C ASP A 72 -4.04 -2.29 -12.73
N VAL A 73 -4.85 -1.24 -12.78
CA VAL A 73 -4.53 0.01 -13.49
C VAL A 73 -4.11 1.06 -12.48
N VAL A 74 -2.92 1.61 -12.66
CA VAL A 74 -2.39 2.66 -11.78
C VAL A 74 -2.01 3.89 -12.59
N VAL A 75 -2.43 5.05 -12.09
CA VAL A 75 -2.00 6.35 -12.59
C VAL A 75 -1.39 7.13 -11.44
N LYS A 76 -0.17 7.64 -11.63
CA LYS A 76 0.52 8.48 -10.64
C LYS A 76 1.04 9.75 -11.29
N TYR A 77 0.90 10.86 -10.58
CA TYR A 77 1.61 12.10 -10.85
C TYR A 77 2.60 12.38 -9.73
N HIS A 78 3.84 12.62 -10.09
CA HIS A 78 4.92 12.97 -9.17
C HIS A 78 5.53 14.30 -9.59
N HIS A 79 5.67 15.22 -8.64
CA HIS A 79 6.35 16.49 -8.80
C HIS A 79 7.48 16.61 -7.78
N ALA A 80 8.65 17.08 -8.23
CA ALA A 80 9.80 17.30 -7.36
C ALA A 80 10.43 18.66 -7.68
N ASP A 81 10.85 19.39 -6.64
CA ASP A 81 11.53 20.67 -6.70
C ASP A 81 12.51 20.80 -5.50
N SER A 82 13.14 21.95 -5.36
CA SER A 82 14.09 22.28 -4.29
C SER A 82 13.51 22.10 -2.87
N TRP A 83 12.22 22.34 -2.68
CA TRP A 83 11.53 22.13 -1.39
C TRP A 83 11.24 20.67 -1.05
N GLY A 84 11.32 19.76 -2.01
CA GLY A 84 11.02 18.33 -1.83
C GLY A 84 10.23 17.73 -2.98
N SER A 85 9.30 16.81 -2.67
CA SER A 85 8.46 16.15 -3.68
C SER A 85 7.06 15.83 -3.15
N LEU A 86 6.09 15.77 -4.07
CA LEU A 86 4.74 15.29 -3.81
C LEU A 86 4.33 14.29 -4.89
N ALA A 87 3.56 13.30 -4.51
CA ALA A 87 2.95 12.36 -5.42
C ALA A 87 1.48 12.13 -5.07
N VAL A 88 0.66 11.98 -6.10
CA VAL A 88 -0.72 11.52 -6.01
C VAL A 88 -0.85 10.32 -6.93
N ALA A 89 -1.40 9.23 -6.44
CA ALA A 89 -1.68 8.05 -7.24
C ALA A 89 -3.12 7.59 -7.05
N VAL A 90 -3.69 7.06 -8.12
CA VAL A 90 -5.00 6.39 -8.11
C VAL A 90 -4.84 5.00 -8.71
N MET A 91 -5.61 4.06 -8.20
CA MET A 91 -5.61 2.68 -8.63
C MET A 91 -7.04 2.18 -8.80
N ALA A 92 -7.28 1.40 -9.86
CA ALA A 92 -8.50 0.64 -10.07
C ALA A 92 -8.13 -0.81 -10.37
N ARG A 93 -8.85 -1.75 -9.78
CA ARG A 93 -8.58 -3.17 -9.90
C ARG A 93 -9.87 -3.99 -9.89
N GLN A 94 -9.82 -5.14 -10.50
CA GLN A 94 -10.80 -6.20 -10.33
C GLN A 94 -10.33 -7.11 -9.19
N LEU A 95 -11.24 -7.50 -8.32
CA LEU A 95 -11.05 -8.58 -7.34
C LEU A 95 -11.89 -9.75 -7.83
N ALA A 96 -11.31 -10.93 -7.96
CA ALA A 96 -12.01 -12.08 -8.53
C ALA A 96 -11.64 -13.38 -7.81
N ILE A 97 -12.57 -14.32 -7.81
CA ILE A 97 -12.38 -15.69 -7.33
C ILE A 97 -13.16 -16.66 -8.20
N GLU A 98 -12.49 -17.71 -8.69
CA GLU A 98 -13.09 -18.86 -9.38
C GLU A 98 -12.51 -20.14 -8.77
N SER A 99 -13.03 -20.58 -7.64
CA SER A 99 -12.53 -21.75 -6.91
C SER A 99 -13.59 -22.35 -6.00
N GLY A 100 -13.59 -23.69 -5.87
CA GLY A 100 -14.44 -24.39 -4.92
C GLY A 100 -15.95 -24.25 -5.17
N GLY A 101 -16.36 -23.93 -6.40
CA GLY A 101 -17.76 -23.69 -6.77
C GLY A 101 -18.20 -22.23 -6.54
N MET A 102 -17.27 -21.36 -6.16
CA MET A 102 -17.45 -19.89 -6.12
C MET A 102 -17.00 -19.31 -7.46
N ASP A 103 -17.77 -18.37 -7.98
CA ASP A 103 -17.46 -17.59 -9.18
C ASP A 103 -18.06 -16.20 -8.98
N ASP A 104 -17.18 -15.25 -8.60
CA ASP A 104 -17.60 -13.87 -8.37
C ASP A 104 -16.47 -12.88 -8.58
N ASN A 105 -16.85 -11.64 -8.88
CA ASN A 105 -15.89 -10.54 -8.96
C ASN A 105 -16.51 -9.23 -8.49
N THR A 106 -15.66 -8.36 -7.97
CA THR A 106 -16.01 -7.00 -7.57
C THR A 106 -14.87 -6.03 -7.93
N ASN A 107 -15.08 -4.72 -7.77
CA ASN A 107 -14.07 -3.72 -8.08
C ASN A 107 -13.43 -3.18 -6.79
N GLY A 108 -12.14 -2.91 -6.87
CA GLY A 108 -11.39 -2.18 -5.86
C GLY A 108 -10.88 -0.85 -6.40
N TYR A 109 -10.80 0.17 -5.53
CA TYR A 109 -10.30 1.50 -5.84
C TYR A 109 -9.44 2.01 -4.70
N ALA A 110 -8.35 2.70 -5.02
CA ALA A 110 -7.51 3.30 -3.99
C ALA A 110 -6.92 4.62 -4.46
N VAL A 111 -6.63 5.47 -3.46
CA VAL A 111 -5.91 6.73 -3.64
C VAL A 111 -4.72 6.77 -2.68
N SER A 112 -3.62 7.35 -3.13
CA SER A 112 -2.43 7.60 -2.34
C SER A 112 -2.00 9.06 -2.49
N PHE A 113 -1.67 9.70 -1.37
CA PHE A 113 -1.02 10.99 -1.31
C PHE A 113 0.23 10.87 -0.46
N SER A 114 1.38 11.22 -1.03
CA SER A 114 2.67 11.01 -0.39
C SER A 114 3.65 12.13 -0.75
N GLY A 115 4.71 12.24 0.02
CA GLY A 115 5.73 13.21 -0.28
C GLY A 115 6.89 13.25 0.71
N LYS A 116 7.83 14.10 0.34
CA LYS A 116 8.99 14.50 1.13
C LYS A 116 9.08 16.01 1.15
N TYR A 117 9.23 16.60 2.32
CA TYR A 117 9.44 18.03 2.50
C TYR A 117 10.81 18.28 3.15
N ASN A 118 11.68 19.03 2.47
CA ASN A 118 12.98 19.43 2.98
C ASN A 118 12.81 20.59 3.96
N VAL A 119 12.94 20.32 5.27
CA VAL A 119 12.87 21.32 6.34
C VAL A 119 14.13 22.19 6.34
N SER A 120 15.27 21.56 6.04
CA SER A 120 16.59 22.22 5.90
C SER A 120 17.39 21.51 4.79
N ALA A 121 18.66 21.85 4.63
CA ALA A 121 19.57 21.15 3.73
C ALA A 121 19.80 19.69 4.12
N THR A 122 19.57 19.34 5.38
CA THR A 122 19.91 18.03 5.96
C THR A 122 18.71 17.29 6.58
N ASP A 123 17.65 18.02 6.92
CA ASP A 123 16.48 17.50 7.62
C ASP A 123 15.29 17.42 6.67
N ASP A 124 14.53 16.35 6.76
CA ASP A 124 13.32 16.17 5.96
C ASP A 124 12.17 15.52 6.76
N ILE A 125 10.95 15.82 6.32
CA ILE A 125 9.72 15.13 6.72
C ILE A 125 9.24 14.31 5.54
N ARG A 126 8.85 13.07 5.77
CA ARG A 126 8.26 12.18 4.77
C ARG A 126 6.94 11.67 5.27
N PHE A 127 5.99 11.57 4.36
CA PHE A 127 4.64 11.13 4.69
C PHE A 127 4.00 10.35 3.56
N THR A 128 3.05 9.50 3.92
CA THR A 128 2.11 8.87 2.99
C THR A 128 0.77 8.69 3.67
N ILE A 129 -0.30 8.86 2.90
CA ILE A 129 -1.69 8.60 3.29
C ILE A 129 -2.29 7.80 2.15
N ASN A 130 -2.85 6.64 2.48
CA ASN A 130 -3.41 5.70 1.53
C ASN A 130 -4.80 5.30 1.98
N SER A 131 -5.78 5.27 1.09
CA SER A 131 -7.13 4.79 1.41
C SER A 131 -7.76 4.15 0.20
N GLY A 132 -8.50 3.07 0.41
CA GLY A 132 -9.20 2.40 -0.67
C GLY A 132 -9.90 1.12 -0.23
N GLU A 133 -10.71 0.59 -1.12
CA GLU A 133 -11.35 -0.72 -1.04
C GLU A 133 -10.58 -1.70 -1.94
N GLY A 134 -10.31 -2.91 -1.44
CA GLY A 134 -9.48 -3.87 -2.12
C GLY A 134 -7.99 -3.49 -2.16
N LEU A 135 -7.50 -2.80 -1.14
CA LEU A 135 -6.11 -2.32 -1.06
C LEU A 135 -5.18 -3.29 -0.32
N GLY A 136 -5.71 -4.35 0.30
CA GLY A 136 -5.01 -5.18 1.27
C GLY A 136 -3.65 -5.70 0.84
N ARG A 137 -3.54 -6.26 -0.38
CA ARG A 137 -2.26 -6.81 -0.86
C ARG A 137 -1.18 -5.75 -1.13
N TYR A 138 -1.55 -4.48 -1.27
CA TYR A 138 -0.61 -3.39 -1.54
C TYR A 138 -0.07 -2.71 -0.29
N ILE A 139 -0.85 -2.74 0.81
CA ILE A 139 -0.56 -1.98 2.03
C ILE A 139 -0.15 -2.89 3.18
N GLY A 140 0.68 -2.39 4.09
CA GLY A 140 0.98 -3.04 5.36
C GLY A 140 1.59 -4.43 5.20
N LEU A 141 2.35 -4.70 4.13
CA LEU A 141 2.89 -6.03 3.82
C LEU A 141 1.80 -7.10 3.76
N ASN A 142 0.64 -6.74 3.19
CA ASN A 142 -0.47 -7.68 3.05
C ASN A 142 -1.01 -8.18 4.42
N THR A 143 -1.06 -7.31 5.43
CA THR A 143 -1.63 -7.63 6.75
C THR A 143 -3.14 -7.86 6.67
N SER A 144 -3.85 -7.09 5.83
CA SER A 144 -5.26 -7.31 5.48
C SER A 144 -5.41 -8.08 4.18
N ASN A 145 -6.62 -8.59 3.92
CA ASN A 145 -6.99 -9.09 2.61
C ASN A 145 -7.68 -8.00 1.77
N ASP A 146 -7.76 -8.23 0.45
CA ASP A 146 -8.44 -7.32 -0.48
C ASP A 146 -9.96 -7.38 -0.31
N ALA A 147 -10.49 -8.57 -0.05
CA ALA A 147 -11.93 -8.83 0.06
C ALA A 147 -12.24 -9.91 1.09
N VAL A 148 -13.51 -10.03 1.44
CA VAL A 148 -14.09 -11.12 2.22
C VAL A 148 -15.21 -11.79 1.43
N LEU A 149 -15.41 -13.10 1.63
CA LEU A 149 -16.56 -13.81 1.09
C LEU A 149 -17.74 -13.71 2.04
N ASP A 150 -18.94 -13.51 1.48
CA ASP A 150 -20.18 -13.72 2.21
C ASP A 150 -20.59 -15.21 2.21
N ALA A 151 -21.69 -15.52 2.88
CA ALA A 151 -22.22 -16.89 2.96
C ALA A 151 -22.73 -17.45 1.61
N ALA A 152 -22.97 -16.59 0.63
CA ALA A 152 -23.35 -16.96 -0.73
C ALA A 152 -22.15 -17.08 -1.69
N GLY A 153 -20.92 -16.88 -1.19
CA GLY A 153 -19.70 -16.91 -1.99
C GLY A 153 -19.47 -15.64 -2.82
N LYS A 154 -20.09 -14.51 -2.43
CA LYS A 154 -19.87 -13.20 -3.07
C LYS A 154 -18.76 -12.46 -2.40
N LEU A 155 -18.00 -11.72 -3.21
CA LEU A 155 -16.89 -10.87 -2.75
C LEU A 155 -17.40 -9.50 -2.27
N ASP A 156 -16.99 -9.12 -1.06
CA ASP A 156 -17.13 -7.78 -0.52
C ASP A 156 -15.75 -7.18 -0.28
N ALA A 157 -15.47 -6.03 -0.90
CA ALA A 157 -14.14 -5.42 -0.86
C ALA A 157 -13.88 -4.78 0.51
N ILE A 158 -12.75 -5.12 1.13
CA ILE A 158 -12.35 -4.59 2.43
C ILE A 158 -11.72 -3.21 2.25
N LYS A 159 -12.22 -2.23 3.00
CA LYS A 159 -11.65 -0.89 3.04
C LYS A 159 -10.48 -0.82 4.00
N VAL A 160 -9.38 -0.22 3.54
CA VAL A 160 -8.19 0.03 4.37
C VAL A 160 -7.79 1.50 4.25
N THR A 161 -7.45 2.10 5.38
CA THR A 161 -6.83 3.43 5.45
C THR A 161 -5.54 3.33 6.24
N GLY A 162 -4.45 3.76 5.63
CA GLY A 162 -3.14 3.74 6.26
C GLY A 162 -2.39 5.05 6.08
N TYR A 163 -1.50 5.34 7.03
CA TYR A 163 -0.63 6.51 6.97
C TYR A 163 0.71 6.24 7.63
N ALA A 164 1.74 6.90 7.13
CA ALA A 164 3.05 6.93 7.75
C ALA A 164 3.60 8.36 7.74
N LEU A 165 4.36 8.67 8.79
CA LEU A 165 5.04 9.94 8.97
C LEU A 165 6.45 9.67 9.52
N ALA A 166 7.44 10.33 8.93
CA ALA A 166 8.82 10.25 9.40
C ALA A 166 9.46 11.62 9.42
N TYR A 167 10.29 11.88 10.43
CA TYR A 167 11.17 13.04 10.50
C TYR A 167 12.61 12.55 10.60
N LYS A 168 13.44 13.02 9.67
CA LYS A 168 14.88 12.79 9.69
C LYS A 168 15.60 14.04 10.15
N HIS A 169 16.52 13.90 11.11
CA HIS A 169 17.39 14.95 11.62
C HIS A 169 18.87 14.56 11.49
N ALA A 170 19.68 15.45 10.95
CA ALA A 170 21.12 15.28 10.91
C ALA A 170 21.80 16.06 12.06
N TRP A 171 22.41 15.33 12.96
CA TRP A 171 23.17 15.89 14.09
C TRP A 171 24.53 16.45 13.69
N ALA A 172 25.15 15.84 12.69
CA ALA A 172 26.44 16.18 12.12
C ALA A 172 26.58 15.50 10.75
N ASP A 173 27.68 15.77 10.03
CA ASP A 173 27.92 15.23 8.67
C ASP A 173 27.74 13.72 8.55
N LYS A 174 28.01 12.96 9.61
CA LYS A 174 27.96 11.49 9.61
C LYS A 174 26.91 10.90 10.56
N TRP A 175 26.22 11.74 11.35
CA TRP A 175 25.25 11.27 12.33
C TRP A 175 23.86 11.78 12.00
N ARG A 176 22.91 10.88 11.88
CA ARG A 176 21.50 11.22 11.66
C ARG A 176 20.57 10.26 12.39
N SER A 177 19.39 10.74 12.67
CA SER A 177 18.32 9.96 13.30
C SER A 177 17.04 10.11 12.52
N SER A 178 16.19 9.09 12.53
CA SER A 178 14.82 9.17 12.07
C SER A 178 13.86 8.76 13.19
N LEU A 179 12.79 9.53 13.33
CA LEU A 179 11.60 9.18 14.11
C LEU A 179 10.52 8.80 13.10
N ILE A 180 9.93 7.61 13.24
CA ILE A 180 8.99 7.06 12.27
C ILE A 180 7.75 6.58 13.02
N TYR A 181 6.57 6.91 12.49
CA TYR A 181 5.29 6.38 12.90
C TYR A 181 4.54 5.86 11.68
N SER A 182 3.94 4.69 11.79
CA SER A 182 3.12 4.10 10.74
C SER A 182 1.91 3.39 11.35
N ALA A 183 0.76 3.50 10.72
CA ALA A 183 -0.47 2.85 11.18
C ALA A 183 -1.43 2.57 10.03
N GLN A 184 -2.27 1.56 10.20
CA GLN A 184 -3.43 1.29 9.35
C GLN A 184 -4.66 0.92 10.18
N HIS A 185 -5.80 1.24 9.62
CA HIS A 185 -7.11 0.80 10.05
C HIS A 185 -7.77 0.01 8.92
N ILE A 186 -8.29 -1.17 9.26
CA ILE A 186 -8.93 -2.11 8.34
C ILE A 186 -10.41 -2.19 8.75
N ASP A 187 -11.30 -1.80 7.87
CA ASP A 187 -12.74 -1.78 8.10
C ASP A 187 -13.32 -3.16 7.78
N ASN A 188 -13.18 -4.07 8.76
CA ASN A 188 -13.69 -5.43 8.64
C ASN A 188 -15.16 -5.50 9.06
N ASP A 189 -16.03 -6.08 8.21
CA ASP A 189 -17.34 -6.52 8.65
C ASP A 189 -17.21 -7.80 9.50
N ALA A 190 -17.32 -7.67 10.81
CA ALA A 190 -17.18 -8.78 11.75
C ALA A 190 -18.22 -9.90 11.55
N GLN A 191 -19.36 -9.63 10.88
CA GLN A 191 -20.34 -10.66 10.52
C GLN A 191 -19.81 -11.56 9.41
N LEU A 192 -18.99 -11.00 8.52
CA LEU A 192 -18.37 -11.72 7.39
C LEU A 192 -17.01 -12.31 7.76
N THR A 193 -16.14 -11.51 8.39
CA THR A 193 -14.75 -11.90 8.67
C THR A 193 -14.59 -12.72 9.95
N GLY A 194 -15.58 -12.69 10.87
CA GLY A 194 -15.38 -13.08 12.26
C GLY A 194 -14.51 -12.06 13.02
N LEU A 195 -14.14 -12.40 14.25
CA LEU A 195 -13.36 -11.53 15.14
C LEU A 195 -11.86 -11.86 15.18
N ALA A 196 -11.40 -12.85 14.41
CA ALA A 196 -10.01 -13.31 14.41
C ALA A 196 -9.16 -12.66 13.30
N VAL A 197 -9.56 -11.49 12.83
CA VAL A 197 -8.84 -10.70 11.82
C VAL A 197 -8.26 -9.43 12.43
N THR A 198 -7.23 -8.89 11.79
CA THR A 198 -6.58 -7.66 12.24
C THR A 198 -7.41 -6.44 11.82
N ASP A 199 -7.79 -5.60 12.77
CA ASP A 199 -8.50 -4.33 12.54
C ASP A 199 -7.57 -3.14 12.46
N ASN A 200 -6.53 -3.14 13.28
CA ASN A 200 -5.58 -2.03 13.36
C ASN A 200 -4.16 -2.55 13.54
N THR A 201 -3.21 -1.89 12.92
CA THR A 201 -1.80 -2.04 13.26
C THR A 201 -1.15 -0.67 13.39
N SER A 202 -0.13 -0.57 14.25
CA SER A 202 0.69 0.62 14.34
C SER A 202 2.08 0.29 14.83
N SER A 203 3.07 1.05 14.36
CA SER A 203 4.45 0.90 14.78
C SER A 203 5.16 2.24 14.91
N TYR A 204 6.13 2.27 15.81
CA TYR A 204 7.05 3.38 16.03
C TYR A 204 8.47 2.89 15.89
N ALA A 205 9.33 3.69 15.27
CA ALA A 205 10.76 3.42 15.27
C ALA A 205 11.56 4.71 15.47
N VAL A 206 12.68 4.54 16.16
CA VAL A 206 13.73 5.56 16.28
C VAL A 206 15.05 4.89 15.96
N ASN A 207 15.88 5.55 15.16
CA ASN A 207 17.21 5.05 14.85
C ASN A 207 18.29 6.11 15.07
N LEU A 208 19.53 5.67 15.11
CA LEU A 208 20.73 6.51 15.01
C LEU A 208 21.65 5.83 14.00
N ILE A 209 21.98 6.56 12.95
CA ILE A 209 22.80 6.07 11.84
C ILE A 209 24.07 6.91 11.77
N TYR A 210 25.22 6.22 11.70
CA TYR A 210 26.56 6.79 11.52
C TYR A 210 27.06 6.54 10.08
#